data_146db2291f782a8617effd336cd5ea4b
#
_entry.id   146db2291f782a8617effd336cd5ea4b
#
_cell.length_a   1.000
_cell.length_b   1.000
_cell.length_c   1.000
_cell.angle_alpha   90.00
_cell.angle_beta   90.00
_cell.angle_gamma   90.00
#
_symmetry.space_group_name_H-M   'P 1'
#
loop_
_entity.id
_entity.type
_entity.pdbx_description
1 polymer ?
#
loop_
_entity_poly.entity_id
_entity_poly.type
_entity_poly.pdbx_seq_one_letter_code
_entity_poly.pdbx_strand_id
1 'polypeptide(L)'
;MVKTEGQIAFHRISQPLQQLIDENCWQEGALVLAGMHTTTALIVNKWEERLIDDIKQWLNRIAPAGLTXKHNDLHLRPNIPTAEPLNAHAHLQALLLGNHLTVSVKNPQIVLGKYQDVILVELDGPRQRQVDVQMLSKVG
;
A
#
# COMPACT_ATOMS: atom_id res chain seq x y z
N MET A 1 2.75 -10.22 -5.98
CA MET A 1 2.09 -10.58 -4.71
C MET A 1 3.04 -10.36 -3.56
N VAL A 2 2.57 -9.80 -2.48
CA VAL A 2 3.40 -9.50 -1.32
C VAL A 2 2.81 -10.19 -0.09
N LYS A 3 3.65 -10.97 0.59
CA LYS A 3 3.25 -11.57 1.86
C LYS A 3 3.64 -10.61 2.97
N THR A 4 2.65 -10.09 3.68
CA THR A 4 2.91 -9.04 4.65
C THR A 4 3.14 -9.61 6.04
N GLU A 5 3.72 -8.79 6.90
CA GLU A 5 4.06 -9.17 8.26
C GLU A 5 3.42 -8.19 9.23
N GLY A 6 2.95 -8.72 10.34
CA GLY A 6 2.38 -7.89 11.38
C GLY A 6 1.07 -7.24 11.00
N GLN A 7 0.45 -6.59 11.96
CA GLN A 7 -0.84 -5.96 11.76
C GLN A 7 -0.70 -4.67 10.94
N ILE A 8 0.24 -3.80 11.33
CA ILE A 8 0.66 -2.68 10.51
C ILE A 8 2.12 -2.90 10.18
N ALA A 9 2.43 -2.94 8.88
CA ALA A 9 3.79 -3.18 8.43
C ALA A 9 4.04 -2.43 7.14
N PHE A 10 5.26 -1.94 7.00
CA PHE A 10 5.68 -1.22 5.80
C PHE A 10 6.60 -2.12 5.00
N HIS A 11 6.37 -2.21 3.71
CA HIS A 11 7.15 -3.05 2.81
C HIS A 11 7.68 -2.23 1.67
N ARG A 12 8.99 -2.20 1.54
CA ARG A 12 9.67 -1.47 0.47
C ARG A 12 9.51 -2.26 -0.82
N ILE A 13 8.91 -1.67 -1.83
CA ILE A 13 8.68 -2.39 -3.08
C ILE A 13 9.35 -1.73 -4.29
N SER A 14 10.22 -0.74 -4.07
CA SER A 14 10.93 -0.10 -5.18
C SER A 14 11.74 -1.12 -5.97
N GLN A 15 12.47 -2.00 -5.31
CA GLN A 15 13.33 -2.94 -5.99
C GLN A 15 12.56 -4.02 -6.74
N PRO A 16 11.53 -4.64 -6.17
CA PRO A 16 10.70 -5.54 -6.96
C PRO A 16 10.08 -4.87 -8.18
N LEU A 17 9.72 -3.60 -8.08
CA LEU A 17 9.18 -2.89 -9.24
C LEU A 17 10.25 -2.68 -10.31
N GLN A 18 11.46 -2.31 -9.89
CA GLN A 18 12.56 -2.17 -10.85
C GLN A 18 12.85 -3.51 -11.53
N GLN A 19 12.82 -4.59 -10.78
CA GLN A 19 13.02 -5.91 -11.35
C GLN A 19 11.96 -6.23 -12.39
N LEU A 20 10.72 -5.86 -12.13
CA LEU A 20 9.63 -6.09 -13.07
C LEU A 20 9.86 -5.29 -14.36
N ILE A 21 10.32 -4.05 -14.23
CA ILE A 21 10.69 -3.24 -15.40
C ILE A 21 11.75 -3.93 -16.22
N ASP A 22 12.78 -4.42 -15.56
CA ASP A 22 13.90 -5.08 -16.23
C ASP A 22 13.45 -6.36 -16.93
N GLU A 23 12.64 -7.18 -16.26
CA GLU A 23 12.19 -8.45 -16.81
C GLU A 23 11.29 -8.27 -18.02
N ASN A 24 10.51 -7.19 -18.05
CA ASN A 24 9.60 -6.92 -19.15
C ASN A 24 10.21 -6.03 -20.22
N CYS A 25 11.46 -5.63 -20.04
CA CYS A 25 12.15 -4.74 -20.97
C CYS A 25 11.39 -3.46 -21.22
N TRP A 26 10.69 -2.96 -20.22
CA TRP A 26 10.00 -1.68 -20.32
C TRP A 26 11.04 -0.56 -20.38
N GLN A 27 10.78 0.47 -21.16
CA GLN A 27 11.78 1.51 -21.39
C GLN A 27 11.41 2.84 -20.77
N GLU A 28 10.35 3.46 -21.24
CA GLU A 28 10.01 4.81 -20.77
C GLU A 28 8.50 4.94 -20.71
N GLY A 29 8.01 5.56 -19.65
CA GLY A 29 6.59 5.74 -19.49
C GLY A 29 6.24 5.96 -18.04
N ALA A 30 5.11 5.42 -17.62
CA ALA A 30 4.63 5.53 -16.25
C ALA A 30 4.12 4.19 -15.78
N LEU A 31 4.53 3.82 -14.58
CA LEU A 31 3.92 2.68 -13.89
C LEU A 31 2.71 3.17 -13.13
N VAL A 32 1.59 2.49 -13.35
CA VAL A 32 0.38 2.74 -12.59
C VAL A 32 0.22 1.60 -11.61
N LEU A 33 0.21 1.91 -10.34
CA LEU A 33 0.15 0.92 -9.27
C LEU A 33 -1.19 1.02 -8.55
N ALA A 34 -1.81 -0.11 -8.32
CA ALA A 34 -3.08 -0.15 -7.59
C ALA A 34 -3.07 -1.30 -6.59
N GLY A 35 -3.25 -0.99 -5.34
CA GLY A 35 -3.47 -2.03 -4.33
C GLY A 35 -4.84 -2.64 -4.53
N MET A 36 -4.93 -3.95 -4.41
CA MET A 36 -6.16 -4.67 -4.74
C MET A 36 -6.98 -4.99 -3.50
N HIS A 37 -6.74 -4.28 -2.42
CA HIS A 37 -7.38 -4.56 -1.12
C HIS A 37 -7.83 -3.27 -0.48
N THR A 38 -8.75 -3.38 0.47
CA THR A 38 -9.30 -2.19 1.12
C THR A 38 -8.62 -1.85 2.43
N THR A 39 -7.64 -2.66 2.86
CA THR A 39 -6.88 -2.40 4.08
C THR A 39 -5.38 -2.35 3.82
N THR A 40 -5.00 -1.86 2.64
CA THR A 40 -3.63 -1.55 2.30
C THR A 40 -3.54 -0.13 1.78
N ALA A 41 -2.32 0.37 1.66
CA ALA A 41 -2.08 1.65 1.02
C ALA A 41 -0.76 1.59 0.26
N LEU A 42 -0.62 2.48 -0.72
CA LEU A 42 0.61 2.66 -1.47
C LEU A 42 1.06 4.10 -1.29
N ILE A 43 2.31 4.28 -0.87
CA ILE A 43 2.83 5.62 -0.65
C ILE A 43 4.24 5.74 -1.23
N VAL A 44 4.66 6.98 -1.46
CA VAL A 44 6.06 7.29 -1.75
C VAL A 44 6.54 8.17 -0.61
N ASN A 45 7.55 7.70 0.10
CA ASN A 45 8.07 8.45 1.23
C ASN A 45 9.46 7.94 1.57
N LYS A 46 10.03 8.51 2.60
CA LYS A 46 11.36 8.12 3.05
C LYS A 46 11.29 6.78 3.79
N TRP A 47 12.19 5.88 3.43
CA TRP A 47 12.33 4.61 4.15
C TRP A 47 13.32 4.79 5.28
N GLU A 48 12.79 4.97 6.49
CA GLU A 48 13.62 5.18 7.66
C GLU A 48 12.85 4.68 8.87
N GLU A 49 13.49 3.85 9.67
CA GLU A 49 12.79 3.08 10.71
C GLU A 49 12.08 3.96 11.73
N ARG A 50 12.73 5.05 12.16
CA ARG A 50 12.11 5.88 13.18
C ARG A 50 10.95 6.68 12.63
N LEU A 51 11.07 7.13 11.39
CA LEU A 51 9.96 7.80 10.72
C LEU A 51 8.78 6.85 10.52
N ILE A 52 9.08 5.59 10.17
CA ILE A 52 8.02 4.59 10.01
C ILE A 52 7.28 4.40 11.33
N ASP A 53 7.99 4.37 12.45
CA ASP A 53 7.33 4.30 13.75
C ASP A 53 6.46 5.53 14.00
N ASP A 54 6.95 6.71 13.61
CA ASP A 54 6.15 7.93 13.74
C ASP A 54 4.88 7.84 12.92
N ILE A 55 4.97 7.33 11.69
CA ILE A 55 3.80 7.20 10.82
C ILE A 55 2.78 6.23 11.44
N LYS A 56 3.27 5.12 11.97
CA LYS A 56 2.38 4.16 12.63
C LYS A 56 1.64 4.80 13.80
N GLN A 57 2.35 5.57 14.62
CA GLN A 57 1.72 6.25 15.75
C GLN A 57 0.72 7.29 15.29
N TRP A 58 1.07 8.03 14.25
CA TRP A 58 0.19 9.05 13.69
C TRP A 58 -1.11 8.43 13.17
N LEU A 59 -1.00 7.32 12.43
CA LEU A 59 -2.17 6.62 11.93
C LEU A 59 -3.05 6.13 13.08
N ASN A 60 -2.43 5.62 14.14
CA ASN A 60 -3.17 5.11 15.28
C ASN A 60 -3.87 6.23 16.04
N ARG A 61 -3.32 7.44 16.03
CA ARG A 61 -4.00 8.58 16.64
C ARG A 61 -5.19 9.04 15.84
N ILE A 62 -5.07 9.04 14.51
CA ILE A 62 -6.14 9.54 13.65
C ILE A 62 -7.29 8.54 13.57
N ALA A 63 -6.97 7.27 13.45
CA ALA A 63 -7.99 6.23 13.33
C ALA A 63 -7.58 5.03 14.17
N PRO A 64 -7.75 5.13 15.49
CA PRO A 64 -7.31 4.04 16.36
C PRO A 64 -8.22 2.82 16.29
N ALA A 65 -7.62 1.66 16.50
CA ALA A 65 -8.38 0.44 16.66
C ALA A 65 -9.26 0.54 17.91
N GLY A 66 -10.39 -0.13 17.87
CA GLY A 66 -11.25 -0.21 19.04
C GLY A 66 -12.28 0.90 19.16
N LEU A 67 -12.29 1.87 18.24
CA LEU A 67 -13.37 2.84 18.24
C LEU A 67 -14.64 2.22 17.68
N THR A 68 -15.76 2.86 18.05
CA THR A 68 -17.05 2.38 17.57
C THR A 68 -17.24 2.73 16.09
N UNK A 69 -17.18 1.98 15.15
CA UNK A 69 -17.30 2.16 13.97
C UNK A 69 -18.24 1.27 13.67
N LYS A 70 -19.17 1.61 12.91
CA LYS A 70 -20.33 0.80 12.49
C LYS A 70 -19.92 -0.45 11.74
N HIS A 71 -18.80 -0.38 11.02
CA HIS A 71 -18.26 -1.54 10.31
C HIS A 71 -17.96 -2.68 11.29
N ASN A 72 -17.61 -2.35 12.52
CA ASN A 72 -17.29 -3.33 13.54
C ASN A 72 -18.53 -3.89 14.23
N ASP A 73 -19.71 -3.35 13.95
CA ASP A 73 -20.97 -3.87 14.52
C ASP A 73 -21.45 -5.04 13.67
N LEU A 74 -20.80 -6.18 13.82
CA LEU A 74 -21.02 -7.31 12.90
C LEU A 74 -22.46 -7.80 12.95
N HIS A 75 -23.08 -7.75 14.11
CA HIS A 75 -24.45 -8.24 14.27
C HIS A 75 -25.47 -7.39 13.50
N LEU A 76 -25.10 -6.19 13.09
CA LEU A 76 -26.00 -5.31 12.34
C LEU A 76 -25.73 -5.31 10.85
N ARG A 77 -24.70 -6.02 10.40
CA ARG A 77 -24.29 -6.00 8.98
C ARG A 77 -24.84 -7.22 8.25
N PRO A 78 -25.42 -7.03 7.07
CA PRO A 78 -25.89 -8.16 6.27
C PRO A 78 -24.75 -8.80 5.49
N ASN A 79 -24.87 -10.08 5.25
CA ASN A 79 -24.00 -10.82 4.32
C ASN A 79 -22.52 -10.71 4.65
N ILE A 80 -22.18 -10.71 5.95
CA ILE A 80 -20.77 -10.66 6.31
C ILE A 80 -20.14 -12.04 6.17
N PRO A 81 -18.86 -12.09 5.80
CA PRO A 81 -18.16 -13.37 5.78
C PRO A 81 -17.96 -13.94 7.18
N THR A 82 -17.76 -15.25 7.23
CA THR A 82 -17.36 -15.89 8.48
C THR A 82 -16.03 -15.32 8.95
N ALA A 83 -15.92 -15.06 10.24
CA ALA A 83 -14.70 -14.54 10.85
C ALA A 83 -14.30 -13.17 10.33
N GLU A 84 -15.29 -12.34 10.07
CA GLU A 84 -15.02 -10.94 9.65
C GLU A 84 -14.24 -10.20 10.74
N PRO A 85 -13.11 -9.58 10.41
CA PRO A 85 -12.33 -8.86 11.43
C PRO A 85 -12.95 -7.53 11.82
N LEU A 86 -12.60 -7.06 13.01
CA LEU A 86 -13.01 -5.75 13.51
C LEU A 86 -11.95 -4.73 13.08
N ASN A 87 -12.02 -4.30 11.83
CA ASN A 87 -10.94 -3.55 11.22
C ASN A 87 -11.37 -2.24 10.57
N ALA A 88 -12.41 -1.60 11.10
CA ALA A 88 -12.86 -0.33 10.53
C ALA A 88 -11.73 0.69 10.46
N HIS A 89 -10.89 0.75 11.50
CA HIS A 89 -9.78 1.70 11.53
C HIS A 89 -8.82 1.49 10.37
N ALA A 90 -8.59 0.25 9.96
CA ALA A 90 -7.68 -0.04 8.86
C ALA A 90 -8.23 0.47 7.53
N HIS A 91 -9.54 0.32 7.31
CA HIS A 91 -10.17 0.88 6.11
C HIS A 91 -10.03 2.40 6.07
N LEU A 92 -10.19 3.04 7.22
CA LEU A 92 -10.10 4.50 7.29
C LEU A 92 -8.66 4.96 7.06
N GLN A 93 -7.69 4.24 7.62
CA GLN A 93 -6.28 4.55 7.38
C GLN A 93 -5.92 4.38 5.91
N ALA A 94 -6.42 3.32 5.28
CA ALA A 94 -6.18 3.09 3.87
C ALA A 94 -6.76 4.22 3.02
N LEU A 95 -7.96 4.65 3.37
CA LEU A 95 -8.60 5.76 2.67
C LEU A 95 -7.77 7.04 2.77
N LEU A 96 -7.24 7.30 3.94
CA LEU A 96 -6.43 8.49 4.18
C LEU A 96 -5.14 8.48 3.35
N LEU A 97 -4.45 7.35 3.34
CA LEU A 97 -3.15 7.24 2.67
C LEU A 97 -3.26 7.09 1.17
N GLY A 98 -4.33 6.45 0.70
CA GLY A 98 -4.48 6.17 -0.72
C GLY A 98 -3.89 4.84 -1.11
N ASN A 99 -4.38 4.31 -2.24
CA ASN A 99 -4.03 2.96 -2.64
C ASN A 99 -3.66 2.88 -4.13
N HIS A 100 -3.32 4.00 -4.72
CA HIS A 100 -2.91 4.12 -6.11
C HIS A 100 -1.74 5.06 -6.21
N LEU A 101 -0.79 4.73 -7.07
CA LEU A 101 0.37 5.59 -7.34
C LEU A 101 0.70 5.55 -8.82
N THR A 102 1.28 6.64 -9.29
CA THR A 102 1.90 6.67 -10.61
C THR A 102 3.34 7.11 -10.42
N VAL A 103 4.28 6.34 -10.96
CA VAL A 103 5.69 6.71 -10.92
C VAL A 103 6.27 6.66 -12.33
N SER A 104 7.12 7.62 -12.66
CA SER A 104 7.73 7.68 -13.97
C SER A 104 8.83 6.63 -14.12
N VAL A 105 9.02 6.18 -15.36
CA VAL A 105 10.11 5.28 -15.71
C VAL A 105 10.90 5.95 -16.85
N LYS A 106 12.20 6.12 -16.64
CA LYS A 106 13.09 6.72 -17.63
C LYS A 106 14.46 6.05 -17.56
N ASN A 107 15.06 5.77 -18.71
CA ASN A 107 16.45 5.28 -18.88
C ASN A 107 16.76 3.89 -18.35
N PRO A 108 16.04 2.87 -18.41
CA PRO A 108 14.70 2.56 -17.89
C PRO A 108 14.75 2.31 -16.38
N GLN A 109 14.64 3.35 -15.63
CA GLN A 109 14.72 3.35 -14.17
C GLN A 109 13.49 4.02 -13.59
N ILE A 110 13.04 3.54 -12.44
CA ILE A 110 12.03 4.26 -11.69
C ILE A 110 12.61 5.62 -11.29
N VAL A 111 11.84 6.67 -11.54
CA VAL A 111 12.30 8.03 -11.21
C VAL A 111 11.83 8.34 -9.80
N LEU A 112 12.77 8.35 -8.86
CA LEU A 112 12.52 8.69 -7.48
C LEU A 112 13.59 9.65 -7.00
N GLY A 113 13.23 10.52 -6.09
CA GLY A 113 14.20 11.34 -5.40
C GLY A 113 15.11 10.50 -4.52
N LYS A 114 16.20 11.11 -4.07
CA LYS A 114 17.24 10.39 -3.34
C LYS A 114 16.70 9.64 -2.11
N TYR A 115 15.72 10.24 -1.43
CA TYR A 115 15.19 9.66 -0.19
C TYR A 115 13.83 9.00 -0.35
N GLN A 116 13.32 8.91 -1.57
CA GLN A 116 12.01 8.35 -1.82
C GLN A 116 12.08 6.86 -2.08
N ASP A 117 11.09 6.16 -1.54
CA ASP A 117 10.86 4.75 -1.86
C ASP A 117 9.37 4.54 -2.09
N VAL A 118 9.05 3.57 -2.92
CA VAL A 118 7.68 3.12 -3.06
C VAL A 118 7.42 2.09 -1.97
N ILE A 119 6.38 2.31 -1.21
CA ILE A 119 6.11 1.53 -0.01
C ILE A 119 4.68 1.01 -0.03
N LEU A 120 4.53 -0.30 0.17
CA LEU A 120 3.23 -0.89 0.43
C LEU A 120 3.00 -0.89 1.93
N VAL A 121 1.88 -0.32 2.36
CA VAL A 121 1.54 -0.27 3.78
C VAL A 121 0.46 -1.31 4.05
N GLU A 122 0.78 -2.29 4.88
CA GLU A 122 -0.17 -3.28 5.36
C GLU A 122 -0.86 -2.71 6.59
N LEU A 123 -2.17 -2.65 6.56
CA LEU A 123 -2.92 -2.05 7.66
C LEU A 123 -3.76 -3.05 8.44
N ASP A 124 -3.84 -4.29 7.99
CA ASP A 124 -4.64 -5.32 8.66
C ASP A 124 -4.06 -6.70 8.37
N GLY A 125 -2.77 -6.85 8.62
CA GLY A 125 -2.07 -8.10 8.35
C GLY A 125 -1.94 -9.00 9.55
N PRO A 126 -1.18 -10.04 9.37
CA PRO A 126 -0.47 -10.41 8.14
C PRO A 126 -1.37 -11.09 7.12
N ARG A 127 -1.14 -10.83 5.84
CA ARG A 127 -1.92 -11.42 4.77
C ARG A 127 -1.06 -11.51 3.53
N GLN A 128 -1.59 -12.18 2.49
CA GLN A 128 -1.01 -12.08 1.16
C GLN A 128 -1.72 -10.95 0.43
N ARG A 129 -0.94 -10.04 -0.14
CA ARG A 129 -1.48 -8.87 -0.80
C ARG A 129 -1.06 -8.83 -2.25
N GLN A 130 -1.89 -8.21 -3.05
CA GLN A 130 -1.67 -8.10 -4.47
C GLN A 130 -1.66 -6.63 -4.88
N VAL A 131 -0.65 -6.26 -5.64
CA VAL A 131 -0.56 -4.92 -6.22
C VAL A 131 -0.58 -5.09 -7.72
N ASP A 132 -1.52 -4.42 -8.36
CA ASP A 132 -1.58 -4.42 -9.82
C ASP A 132 -0.58 -3.40 -10.36
N VAL A 133 0.20 -3.80 -11.34
CA VAL A 133 1.21 -2.94 -11.95
C VAL A 133 0.97 -2.90 -13.44
N GLN A 134 0.78 -1.71 -13.97
CA GLN A 134 0.54 -1.52 -15.40
C GLN A 134 1.52 -0.48 -15.93
N MET A 135 2.18 -0.81 -17.02
CA MET A 135 3.10 0.12 -17.68
C MET A 135 2.36 0.84 -18.80
N LEU A 136 2.34 2.16 -18.72
CA LEU A 136 1.86 3.01 -19.81
C LEU A 136 3.08 3.52 -20.53
N SER A 137 3.36 2.92 -21.69
CA SER A 137 4.58 3.23 -22.42
C SER A 137 4.47 4.57 -23.14
N LYS A 138 5.57 5.29 -23.14
CA LYS A 138 5.66 6.52 -23.90
C LYS A 138 5.73 6.18 -25.39
N VAL A 139 4.95 6.88 -26.19
CA VAL A 139 4.91 6.70 -27.65
C VAL A 139 5.52 7.94 -28.29
N GLY A 140 6.35 7.72 -29.27
CA GLY A 140 6.91 8.82 -30.05
C GLY A 140 8.41 9.01 -29.92
#